data_3ebd62a4496134a0cd6344499786393a
#
_entry.id   3ebd62a4496134a0cd6344499786393a
#
_cell.length_a   1.000
_cell.length_b   1.000
_cell.length_c   1.000
_cell.angle_alpha   90.00
_cell.angle_beta   90.00
_cell.angle_gamma   90.00
#
_symmetry.space_group_name_H-M   'P 1'
#
loop_
_entity.id
_entity.type
_entity.pdbx_description
1 polymer ?
#
loop_
_entity_poly.entity_id
_entity_poly.type
_entity_poly.pdbx_seq_one_letter_code
_entity_poly.pdbx_strand_id
1 'polypeptide(L)'
;LEYTLEEPCTYFTTMLGYGVFAPMSRAYFLANGGAFGVEEFAAASAADGYTYGTSPDKIAYCGPYLVKSYTASNSVVFEANPQYWNKDNINIKKLNWRFLDGANPTEAYDLMKEGTFSGAGLNTNAVAKAKEDGLFDKYAYVSETDAASFPAFFNLYRCQFANFNDETAAATTLTENEQNKANIAMQNQHFRLALAMALDRGAYNATTVGDELKLNSLVNSYTPGTFVTLPEDVTIEINGKATEFKAGTNYGVIMQAQIDADGIAIKAYNAEADAGNGSSAGYDGWYNVEEAKKQLEAAIEELSADGMVIDADHPVKLEMPYFDISEVYTNRANAFKQSVEASLEGKVEIVLVKTGGS
;
A
#
# COMPACT_ATOMS: atom_id res chain seq x y z
N LEU A 1 10.63 26.34 16.67
CA LEU A 1 10.19 25.09 17.28
C LEU A 1 11.43 24.29 17.67
N GLU A 2 11.44 23.74 18.86
CA GLU A 2 12.47 22.85 19.39
C GLU A 2 11.78 21.54 19.77
N TYR A 3 12.39 20.43 19.39
CA TYR A 3 11.92 19.09 19.74
C TYR A 3 12.97 18.44 20.62
N THR A 4 12.55 17.95 21.78
CA THR A 4 13.37 17.12 22.66
C THR A 4 12.83 15.70 22.58
N LEU A 5 13.67 14.77 22.14
CA LEU A 5 13.31 13.37 22.03
C LEU A 5 13.68 12.63 23.33
N GLU A 6 12.87 11.70 23.76
CA GLU A 6 13.16 10.85 24.92
C GLU A 6 14.30 9.89 24.63
N GLU A 7 14.38 9.41 23.37
CA GLU A 7 15.43 8.55 22.88
C GLU A 7 15.94 9.01 21.52
N PRO A 8 17.18 8.70 21.11
CA PRO A 8 17.70 9.00 19.79
C PRO A 8 16.85 8.35 18.68
N CYS A 9 16.40 9.16 17.71
CA CYS A 9 15.65 8.69 16.54
C CYS A 9 16.37 9.17 15.27
N THR A 10 17.06 8.29 14.58
CA THR A 10 17.91 8.62 13.43
C THR A 10 17.13 9.15 12.22
N TYR A 11 15.84 8.81 12.12
CA TYR A 11 14.94 9.23 11.03
C TYR A 11 13.96 10.34 11.44
N PHE A 12 14.14 10.97 12.60
CA PHE A 12 13.23 12.00 13.09
C PHE A 12 13.07 13.17 12.12
N THR A 13 14.18 13.62 11.50
CA THR A 13 14.14 14.72 10.53
C THR A 13 13.27 14.39 9.31
N THR A 14 13.26 13.14 8.87
CA THR A 14 12.40 12.66 7.77
C THR A 14 10.92 12.69 8.18
N MET A 15 10.62 12.36 9.44
CA MET A 15 9.25 12.43 9.98
C MET A 15 8.67 13.84 9.97
N LEU A 16 9.50 14.88 10.08
CA LEU A 16 9.03 16.28 10.04
C LEU A 16 8.40 16.68 8.68
N GLY A 17 8.57 15.86 7.65
CA GLY A 17 7.88 16.00 6.36
C GLY A 17 6.38 15.63 6.40
N TYR A 18 5.92 14.91 7.43
CA TYR A 18 4.51 14.58 7.56
C TYR A 18 3.67 15.79 7.99
N GLY A 19 2.46 15.89 7.43
CA GLY A 19 1.55 17.00 7.70
C GLY A 19 1.21 17.23 9.18
N VAL A 20 1.27 16.16 10.00
CA VAL A 20 1.03 16.27 11.44
C VAL A 20 2.06 17.16 12.17
N PHE A 21 3.26 17.32 11.60
CA PHE A 21 4.30 18.20 12.14
C PHE A 21 4.26 19.62 11.57
N ALA A 22 3.31 19.91 10.68
CA ALA A 22 3.17 21.25 10.13
C ALA A 22 2.88 22.26 11.25
N PRO A 23 3.65 23.35 11.36
CA PRO A 23 3.46 24.32 12.42
C PRO A 23 2.13 25.05 12.25
N MET A 24 1.38 25.17 13.34
CA MET A 24 0.12 25.90 13.39
C MET A 24 0.24 27.09 14.36
N SER A 25 -0.25 28.26 13.94
CA SER A 25 -0.30 29.44 14.82
C SER A 25 -1.35 29.24 15.91
N ARG A 26 -0.90 29.09 17.17
CA ARG A 26 -1.80 28.98 18.31
C ARG A 26 -2.79 30.14 18.39
N ALA A 27 -2.30 31.37 18.25
CA ALA A 27 -3.13 32.56 18.36
C ALA A 27 -4.20 32.61 17.27
N TYR A 28 -3.82 32.28 16.03
CA TYR A 28 -4.74 32.26 14.89
C TYR A 28 -5.78 31.15 15.01
N PHE A 29 -5.37 29.94 15.45
CA PHE A 29 -6.26 28.82 15.66
C PHE A 29 -7.33 29.13 16.71
N LEU A 30 -6.92 29.65 17.87
CA LEU A 30 -7.87 30.06 18.95
C LEU A 30 -8.80 31.20 18.50
N ALA A 31 -8.29 32.18 17.74
CA ALA A 31 -9.09 33.30 17.21
C ALA A 31 -10.16 32.86 16.20
N ASN A 32 -9.98 31.69 15.58
CA ASN A 32 -10.94 31.08 14.67
C ASN A 32 -11.75 29.93 15.30
N GLY A 33 -11.93 29.97 16.63
CA GLY A 33 -12.79 29.05 17.36
C GLY A 33 -12.18 27.72 17.72
N GLY A 34 -10.87 27.53 17.51
CA GLY A 34 -10.17 26.30 17.89
C GLY A 34 -9.92 26.20 19.40
N ALA A 35 -9.66 25.00 19.87
CA ALA A 35 -9.26 24.72 21.25
C ALA A 35 -8.18 23.62 21.28
N PHE A 36 -7.45 23.53 22.39
CA PHE A 36 -6.44 22.48 22.62
C PHE A 36 -6.91 21.56 23.73
N GLY A 37 -6.73 20.27 23.55
CA GLY A 37 -7.29 19.18 24.35
C GLY A 37 -8.32 18.41 23.53
N VAL A 38 -8.44 17.11 23.79
CA VAL A 38 -9.33 16.24 22.99
C VAL A 38 -10.79 16.61 23.19
N GLU A 39 -11.22 16.78 24.45
CA GLU A 39 -12.60 17.11 24.80
C GLU A 39 -12.94 18.56 24.43
N GLU A 40 -12.02 19.49 24.70
CA GLU A 40 -12.17 20.91 24.40
C GLU A 40 -12.25 21.14 22.88
N PHE A 41 -11.43 20.44 22.09
CA PHE A 41 -11.48 20.54 20.63
C PHE A 41 -12.75 19.92 20.08
N ALA A 42 -13.20 18.77 20.60
CA ALA A 42 -14.45 18.15 20.18
C ALA A 42 -15.65 19.09 20.42
N ALA A 43 -15.68 19.75 21.58
CA ALA A 43 -16.72 20.74 21.87
C ALA A 43 -16.61 21.98 20.97
N ALA A 44 -15.39 22.51 20.77
CA ALA A 44 -15.16 23.70 19.96
C ALA A 44 -15.48 23.48 18.48
N SER A 45 -15.07 22.35 17.92
CA SER A 45 -15.27 22.01 16.51
C SER A 45 -16.76 21.75 16.15
N ALA A 46 -17.57 21.38 17.13
CA ALA A 46 -19.01 21.21 16.98
C ALA A 46 -19.80 22.53 17.17
N ALA A 47 -19.17 23.62 17.59
CA ALA A 47 -19.81 24.90 17.84
C ALA A 47 -19.82 25.77 16.57
N ASP A 48 -20.87 26.58 16.42
CA ASP A 48 -21.03 27.52 15.30
C ASP A 48 -19.89 28.55 15.16
N GLY A 49 -19.11 28.75 16.22
CA GLY A 49 -17.96 29.67 16.22
C GLY A 49 -16.66 29.10 15.64
N TYR A 50 -16.60 27.80 15.32
CA TYR A 50 -15.43 27.18 14.73
C TYR A 50 -15.34 27.48 13.23
N THR A 51 -14.36 28.29 12.86
CA THR A 51 -14.18 28.71 11.44
C THR A 51 -12.81 28.35 10.87
N TYR A 52 -11.87 27.81 11.65
CA TYR A 52 -10.55 27.43 11.16
C TYR A 52 -10.66 26.36 10.09
N GLY A 53 -10.06 26.62 8.90
CA GLY A 53 -10.06 25.69 7.77
C GLY A 53 -11.37 25.64 6.95
N THR A 54 -12.40 26.39 7.32
CA THR A 54 -13.69 26.39 6.60
C THR A 54 -13.67 27.14 5.26
N SER A 55 -12.68 28.01 5.07
CA SER A 55 -12.43 28.74 3.83
C SER A 55 -10.95 29.08 3.68
N PRO A 56 -10.45 29.41 2.46
CA PRO A 56 -9.04 29.73 2.24
C PRO A 56 -8.48 30.88 3.11
N ASP A 57 -9.28 31.85 3.45
CA ASP A 57 -8.94 32.99 4.32
C ASP A 57 -8.96 32.66 5.82
N LYS A 58 -9.43 31.46 6.16
CA LYS A 58 -9.48 30.93 7.54
C LYS A 58 -8.38 29.91 7.83
N ILE A 59 -7.30 29.95 7.07
CA ILE A 59 -6.11 29.12 7.24
C ILE A 59 -4.89 30.04 7.42
N ALA A 60 -4.03 29.72 8.38
CA ALA A 60 -2.71 30.33 8.48
C ALA A 60 -1.68 29.53 7.67
N TYR A 61 -1.08 30.13 6.67
CA TYR A 61 -0.17 29.47 5.74
C TYR A 61 1.30 29.74 6.13
N CYS A 62 2.11 28.70 6.12
CA CYS A 62 3.57 28.81 6.24
C CYS A 62 4.31 28.12 5.07
N GLY A 63 3.58 27.45 4.19
CA GLY A 63 4.12 26.72 3.04
C GLY A 63 4.32 27.58 1.78
N PRO A 64 4.81 26.95 0.71
CA PRO A 64 5.13 27.64 -0.55
C PRO A 64 3.91 28.11 -1.34
N TYR A 65 2.72 27.63 -1.02
CA TYR A 65 1.48 27.99 -1.74
C TYR A 65 0.37 28.38 -0.78
N LEU A 66 -0.51 29.24 -1.29
CA LEU A 66 -1.78 29.63 -0.68
C LEU A 66 -2.93 29.02 -1.47
N VAL A 67 -3.97 28.59 -0.80
CA VAL A 67 -5.24 28.24 -1.48
C VAL A 67 -5.92 29.52 -1.91
N LYS A 68 -6.03 29.71 -3.21
CA LYS A 68 -6.68 30.89 -3.80
C LYS A 68 -8.19 30.71 -3.90
N SER A 69 -8.61 29.53 -4.31
CA SER A 69 -10.02 29.14 -4.37
C SER A 69 -10.17 27.65 -4.16
N TYR A 70 -11.29 27.29 -3.58
CA TYR A 70 -11.72 25.93 -3.37
C TYR A 70 -13.19 25.78 -3.74
N THR A 71 -13.50 24.83 -4.59
CA THR A 71 -14.86 24.44 -4.93
C THR A 71 -14.97 22.94 -4.73
N ALA A 72 -15.77 22.53 -3.75
CA ALA A 72 -15.94 21.13 -3.37
C ALA A 72 -16.30 20.27 -4.60
N SER A 73 -15.69 19.08 -4.69
CA SER A 73 -15.86 18.13 -5.78
C SER A 73 -15.65 18.70 -7.21
N ASN A 74 -14.92 19.81 -7.30
CA ASN A 74 -14.64 20.46 -8.59
C ASN A 74 -13.16 20.83 -8.72
N SER A 75 -12.67 21.82 -7.94
CA SER A 75 -11.33 22.34 -8.16
C SER A 75 -10.71 22.99 -6.93
N VAL A 76 -9.39 22.95 -6.87
CA VAL A 76 -8.57 23.75 -5.95
C VAL A 76 -7.53 24.51 -6.76
N VAL A 77 -7.45 25.82 -6.54
CA VAL A 77 -6.43 26.67 -7.14
C VAL A 77 -5.46 27.13 -6.06
N PHE A 78 -4.18 26.89 -6.29
CA PHE A 78 -3.10 27.38 -5.44
C PHE A 78 -2.30 28.45 -6.16
N GLU A 79 -1.86 29.46 -5.42
CA GLU A 79 -0.91 30.49 -5.89
C GLU A 79 0.34 30.49 -5.02
N ALA A 80 1.49 30.81 -5.62
CA ALA A 80 2.74 30.90 -4.89
C ALA A 80 2.63 31.92 -3.75
N ASN A 81 3.09 31.53 -2.55
CA ASN A 81 3.06 32.36 -1.36
C ASN A 81 4.20 33.40 -1.41
N PRO A 82 3.92 34.70 -1.56
CA PRO A 82 4.94 35.73 -1.64
C PRO A 82 5.69 35.97 -0.32
N GLN A 83 5.19 35.44 0.80
CA GLN A 83 5.80 35.53 2.11
C GLN A 83 6.55 34.25 2.50
N TYR A 84 6.58 33.25 1.63
CA TYR A 84 7.33 32.02 1.92
C TYR A 84 8.81 32.33 2.01
N TRP A 85 9.49 31.77 3.01
CA TRP A 85 10.91 32.05 3.27
C TRP A 85 11.83 31.71 2.07
N ASN A 86 11.46 30.70 1.28
CA ASN A 86 12.22 30.23 0.11
C ASN A 86 11.47 30.52 -1.21
N LYS A 87 10.79 31.65 -1.30
CA LYS A 87 9.89 32.01 -2.42
C LYS A 87 10.61 32.10 -3.77
N ASP A 88 11.91 32.43 -3.76
CA ASP A 88 12.69 32.60 -4.97
C ASP A 88 12.94 31.26 -5.70
N ASN A 89 12.81 30.14 -4.99
CA ASN A 89 12.91 28.81 -5.55
C ASN A 89 11.54 28.21 -5.96
N ILE A 90 10.45 28.97 -5.85
CA ILE A 90 9.15 28.54 -6.36
C ILE A 90 9.07 28.82 -7.87
N ASN A 91 9.32 27.82 -8.70
CA ASN A 91 9.28 27.94 -10.15
C ASN A 91 7.85 27.95 -10.71
N ILE A 92 6.99 27.09 -10.18
CA ILE A 92 5.58 27.01 -10.58
C ILE A 92 4.79 28.01 -9.76
N LYS A 93 4.18 29.01 -10.40
CA LYS A 93 3.50 30.09 -9.69
C LYS A 93 2.04 29.79 -9.38
N LYS A 94 1.44 28.87 -10.11
CA LYS A 94 0.04 28.49 -9.96
C LYS A 94 -0.15 27.00 -10.18
N LEU A 95 -0.90 26.34 -9.27
CA LEU A 95 -1.33 24.94 -9.39
C LEU A 95 -2.85 24.92 -9.48
N ASN A 96 -3.37 24.22 -10.47
CA ASN A 96 -4.82 24.00 -10.61
C ASN A 96 -5.07 22.50 -10.45
N TRP A 97 -5.75 22.12 -9.39
CA TRP A 97 -6.23 20.76 -9.20
C TRP A 97 -7.69 20.69 -9.61
N ARG A 98 -8.04 19.71 -10.40
CA ARG A 98 -9.39 19.43 -10.81
C ARG A 98 -9.79 18.05 -10.31
N PHE A 99 -10.97 17.97 -9.73
CA PHE A 99 -11.56 16.69 -9.34
C PHE A 99 -12.11 16.00 -10.59
N LEU A 100 -11.83 14.69 -10.71
CA LEU A 100 -12.42 13.80 -11.68
C LEU A 100 -13.16 12.71 -10.90
N ASP A 101 -14.40 12.41 -11.28
CA ASP A 101 -15.24 11.41 -10.58
C ASP A 101 -14.87 9.96 -10.92
N GLY A 102 -13.94 9.76 -11.89
CA GLY A 102 -13.48 8.43 -12.30
C GLY A 102 -14.48 7.68 -13.20
N ALA A 103 -15.60 8.27 -13.57
CA ALA A 103 -16.58 7.63 -14.45
C ALA A 103 -16.02 7.35 -15.85
N ASN A 104 -15.15 8.23 -16.35
CA ASN A 104 -14.41 8.00 -17.59
C ASN A 104 -12.96 7.60 -17.28
N PRO A 105 -12.55 6.35 -17.50
CA PRO A 105 -11.22 5.88 -17.14
C PRO A 105 -10.09 6.50 -17.97
N THR A 106 -10.37 7.16 -19.09
CA THR A 106 -9.38 7.84 -19.92
C THR A 106 -9.39 9.36 -19.79
N GLU A 107 -10.27 9.93 -18.98
CA GLU A 107 -10.47 11.39 -18.91
C GLU A 107 -9.18 12.14 -18.58
N ALA A 108 -8.40 11.70 -17.61
CA ALA A 108 -7.15 12.35 -17.26
C ALA A 108 -6.14 12.36 -18.43
N TYR A 109 -6.06 11.24 -19.15
CA TYR A 109 -5.22 11.12 -20.35
C TYR A 109 -5.71 12.07 -21.48
N ASP A 110 -7.01 12.12 -21.72
CA ASP A 110 -7.60 12.98 -22.75
C ASP A 110 -7.33 14.47 -22.46
N LEU A 111 -7.53 14.89 -21.22
CA LEU A 111 -7.24 16.25 -20.77
C LEU A 111 -5.76 16.60 -20.86
N MET A 112 -4.87 15.64 -20.63
CA MET A 112 -3.42 15.81 -20.85
C MET A 112 -3.11 15.98 -22.34
N LYS A 113 -3.68 15.13 -23.19
CA LYS A 113 -3.50 15.19 -24.65
C LYS A 113 -4.00 16.52 -25.24
N GLU A 114 -5.08 17.09 -24.69
CA GLU A 114 -5.61 18.40 -25.05
C GLU A 114 -4.78 19.57 -24.48
N GLY A 115 -3.82 19.30 -23.62
CA GLY A 115 -3.01 20.33 -22.96
C GLY A 115 -3.66 21.01 -21.76
N THR A 116 -4.82 20.49 -21.29
CA THR A 116 -5.50 20.98 -20.09
C THR A 116 -4.78 20.52 -18.83
N PHE A 117 -4.28 19.27 -18.81
CA PHE A 117 -3.47 18.71 -17.74
C PHE A 117 -1.99 18.65 -18.13
N SER A 118 -1.11 18.83 -17.15
CA SER A 118 0.33 18.74 -17.34
C SER A 118 0.85 17.31 -17.42
N GLY A 119 0.06 16.33 -16.99
CA GLY A 119 0.36 14.91 -17.00
C GLY A 119 -0.85 14.09 -16.55
N ALA A 120 -0.79 12.78 -16.77
CA ALA A 120 -1.84 11.84 -16.37
C ALA A 120 -1.22 10.53 -15.91
N GLY A 121 -1.78 9.95 -14.85
CA GLY A 121 -1.54 8.55 -14.51
C GLY A 121 -2.23 7.65 -15.53
N LEU A 122 -1.54 6.62 -16.01
CA LEU A 122 -2.08 5.70 -17.01
C LEU A 122 -2.59 4.43 -16.33
N ASN A 123 -3.89 4.22 -16.39
CA ASN A 123 -4.53 2.92 -16.13
C ASN A 123 -4.57 2.08 -17.40
N THR A 124 -5.06 0.85 -17.32
CA THR A 124 -5.16 -0.08 -18.45
C THR A 124 -5.79 0.53 -19.72
N ASN A 125 -6.90 1.24 -19.55
CA ASN A 125 -7.63 1.86 -20.68
C ASN A 125 -6.83 3.02 -21.28
N ALA A 126 -6.21 3.83 -20.44
CA ALA A 126 -5.38 4.95 -20.87
C ALA A 126 -4.08 4.47 -21.56
N VAL A 127 -3.46 3.37 -21.10
CA VAL A 127 -2.33 2.72 -21.79
C VAL A 127 -2.73 2.27 -23.18
N ALA A 128 -3.85 1.56 -23.33
CA ALA A 128 -4.34 1.11 -24.63
C ALA A 128 -4.56 2.29 -25.58
N LYS A 129 -5.22 3.34 -25.11
CA LYS A 129 -5.48 4.56 -25.89
C LYS A 129 -4.21 5.32 -26.24
N ALA A 130 -3.25 5.44 -25.32
CA ALA A 130 -1.97 6.09 -25.58
C ALA A 130 -1.15 5.37 -26.65
N LYS A 131 -1.26 4.04 -26.72
CA LYS A 131 -0.65 3.22 -27.80
C LYS A 131 -1.33 3.43 -29.13
N GLU A 132 -2.66 3.40 -29.17
CA GLU A 132 -3.45 3.68 -30.37
C GLU A 132 -3.11 5.08 -30.92
N ASP A 133 -2.93 6.06 -30.04
CA ASP A 133 -2.54 7.41 -30.41
C ASP A 133 -1.06 7.54 -30.81
N GLY A 134 -0.22 6.50 -30.63
CA GLY A 134 1.23 6.53 -30.88
C GLY A 134 2.01 7.44 -29.91
N LEU A 135 1.46 7.70 -28.73
CA LEU A 135 2.05 8.58 -27.73
C LEU A 135 2.72 7.81 -26.58
N PHE A 136 2.38 6.54 -26.40
CA PHE A 136 2.89 5.74 -25.28
C PHE A 136 4.42 5.66 -25.28
N ASP A 137 5.03 5.13 -26.35
CA ASP A 137 6.49 4.96 -26.43
C ASP A 137 7.25 6.28 -26.42
N LYS A 138 6.57 7.38 -26.75
CA LYS A 138 7.19 8.69 -26.85
C LYS A 138 7.20 9.47 -25.53
N TYR A 139 6.17 9.32 -24.70
CA TYR A 139 5.94 10.17 -23.55
C TYR A 139 5.67 9.41 -22.24
N ALA A 140 5.29 8.13 -22.31
CA ALA A 140 5.09 7.36 -21.09
C ALA A 140 6.42 7.01 -20.42
N TYR A 141 6.44 7.06 -19.12
CA TYR A 141 7.57 6.62 -18.31
C TYR A 141 7.05 6.00 -17.01
N VAL A 142 7.85 5.14 -16.43
CA VAL A 142 7.60 4.62 -15.08
C VAL A 142 8.33 5.54 -14.11
N SER A 143 7.61 6.06 -13.12
CA SER A 143 8.21 6.88 -12.06
C SER A 143 9.22 6.07 -11.24
N GLU A 144 10.10 6.77 -10.55
CA GLU A 144 10.97 6.13 -9.55
C GLU A 144 10.11 5.39 -8.51
N THR A 145 10.71 4.35 -7.92
CA THR A 145 10.03 3.54 -6.91
C THR A 145 9.67 4.38 -5.69
N ASP A 146 8.40 4.31 -5.30
CA ASP A 146 7.94 4.92 -4.07
C ASP A 146 8.57 4.22 -2.85
N ALA A 147 8.86 4.98 -1.81
CA ALA A 147 9.27 4.45 -0.53
C ALA A 147 8.12 3.76 0.24
N ALA A 148 6.88 3.94 -0.22
CA ALA A 148 5.71 3.29 0.36
C ALA A 148 5.55 1.85 -0.18
N SER A 149 5.35 0.90 0.72
CA SER A 149 5.02 -0.49 0.39
C SER A 149 3.56 -0.76 0.72
N PHE A 150 2.89 -1.52 -0.14
CA PHE A 150 1.49 -1.93 0.04
C PHE A 150 1.42 -3.46 0.21
N PRO A 151 1.71 -3.97 1.41
CA PRO A 151 1.73 -5.40 1.67
C PRO A 151 0.34 -5.95 1.98
N ALA A 152 0.17 -7.26 1.75
CA ALA A 152 -0.91 -8.01 2.35
C ALA A 152 -0.48 -8.47 3.75
N PHE A 153 -1.32 -8.23 4.74
CA PHE A 153 -1.09 -8.67 6.11
C PHE A 153 -1.96 -9.88 6.44
N PHE A 154 -1.35 -10.88 7.05
CA PHE A 154 -2.08 -12.01 7.62
C PHE A 154 -2.50 -11.72 9.05
N ASN A 155 -3.81 -11.80 9.33
CA ASN A 155 -4.28 -11.82 10.70
C ASN A 155 -4.06 -13.24 11.27
N LEU A 156 -3.03 -13.39 12.12
CA LEU A 156 -2.62 -14.69 12.65
C LEU A 156 -3.64 -15.29 13.62
N TYR A 157 -4.42 -14.45 14.29
CA TYR A 157 -5.49 -14.87 15.19
C TYR A 157 -6.58 -13.81 15.23
N ARG A 158 -7.66 -14.08 14.54
CA ARG A 158 -8.80 -13.17 14.47
C ARG A 158 -9.72 -13.38 15.68
N CYS A 159 -9.71 -12.40 16.59
CA CYS A 159 -10.50 -12.47 17.83
C CYS A 159 -11.99 -12.22 17.60
N GLN A 160 -12.35 -11.44 16.57
CA GLN A 160 -13.72 -11.07 16.27
C GLN A 160 -14.00 -11.24 14.76
N PHE A 161 -15.06 -11.94 14.46
CA PHE A 161 -15.53 -12.16 13.09
C PHE A 161 -16.71 -11.25 12.73
N ALA A 162 -16.72 -10.03 13.27
CA ALA A 162 -17.62 -8.96 12.89
C ALA A 162 -16.87 -7.88 12.11
N ASN A 163 -17.54 -7.25 11.18
CA ASN A 163 -17.03 -6.09 10.49
C ASN A 163 -17.19 -4.86 11.40
N PHE A 164 -16.12 -4.05 11.54
CA PHE A 164 -16.12 -2.87 12.41
C PHE A 164 -16.65 -1.60 11.74
N ASN A 165 -17.07 -1.68 10.49
CA ASN A 165 -17.73 -0.56 9.85
C ASN A 165 -19.20 -0.51 10.29
N ASP A 166 -19.55 0.43 11.16
CA ASP A 166 -20.90 0.57 11.73
C ASP A 166 -21.98 0.80 10.66
N GLU A 167 -21.62 1.34 9.50
CA GLU A 167 -22.58 1.60 8.42
C GLU A 167 -22.86 0.36 7.55
N THR A 168 -21.91 -0.57 7.50
CA THR A 168 -22.00 -1.75 6.62
C THR A 168 -21.58 -3.04 7.31
N ALA A 169 -21.73 -3.10 8.63
CA ALA A 169 -21.38 -4.29 9.43
C ALA A 169 -22.09 -5.53 8.90
N ALA A 170 -21.43 -6.28 8.04
CA ALA A 170 -21.86 -7.61 7.67
C ALA A 170 -21.38 -8.58 8.75
N ALA A 171 -22.29 -9.31 9.38
CA ALA A 171 -21.91 -10.43 10.22
C ALA A 171 -21.14 -11.45 9.37
N THR A 172 -20.15 -12.12 9.96
CA THR A 172 -19.48 -13.23 9.29
C THR A 172 -20.50 -14.29 8.87
N THR A 173 -20.26 -14.88 7.70
CA THR A 173 -21.03 -16.04 7.24
C THR A 173 -20.40 -17.36 7.71
N LEU A 174 -19.21 -17.30 8.32
CA LEU A 174 -18.50 -18.47 8.81
C LEU A 174 -19.13 -19.01 10.09
N THR A 175 -19.34 -20.31 10.13
CA THR A 175 -19.70 -21.03 11.37
C THR A 175 -18.56 -20.96 12.39
N GLU A 176 -18.83 -21.20 13.66
CA GLU A 176 -17.83 -21.21 14.72
C GLU A 176 -16.69 -22.22 14.42
N ASN A 177 -17.01 -23.37 13.87
CA ASN A 177 -16.02 -24.37 13.47
C ASN A 177 -15.11 -23.84 12.34
N GLU A 178 -15.66 -23.15 11.36
CA GLU A 178 -14.88 -22.54 10.25
C GLU A 178 -13.99 -21.39 10.75
N GLN A 179 -14.48 -20.57 11.68
CA GLN A 179 -13.70 -19.53 12.34
C GLN A 179 -12.50 -20.11 13.11
N ASN A 180 -12.73 -21.15 13.90
CA ASN A 180 -11.68 -21.83 14.65
C ASN A 180 -10.66 -22.48 13.70
N LYS A 181 -11.14 -23.16 12.66
CA LYS A 181 -10.29 -23.76 11.62
C LYS A 181 -9.40 -22.72 10.95
N ALA A 182 -9.95 -21.56 10.56
CA ALA A 182 -9.20 -20.46 9.96
C ALA A 182 -8.10 -19.96 10.92
N ASN A 183 -8.44 -19.73 12.18
CA ASN A 183 -7.49 -19.25 13.18
C ASN A 183 -6.33 -20.24 13.43
N ILE A 184 -6.62 -21.53 13.51
CA ILE A 184 -5.60 -22.56 13.69
C ILE A 184 -4.70 -22.66 12.45
N ALA A 185 -5.29 -22.70 11.25
CA ALA A 185 -4.54 -22.75 10.01
C ALA A 185 -3.64 -21.51 9.83
N MET A 186 -4.13 -20.31 10.15
CA MET A 186 -3.34 -19.07 10.03
C MET A 186 -2.15 -19.00 11.01
N GLN A 187 -2.12 -19.76 12.09
CA GLN A 187 -0.96 -19.87 12.97
C GLN A 187 0.11 -20.80 12.41
N ASN A 188 -0.23 -21.69 11.49
CA ASN A 188 0.72 -22.58 10.83
C ASN A 188 1.58 -21.81 9.82
N GLN A 189 2.89 -21.94 9.90
CA GLN A 189 3.83 -21.23 9.02
C GLN A 189 3.73 -21.71 7.57
N HIS A 190 3.66 -23.02 7.36
CA HIS A 190 3.55 -23.62 6.03
C HIS A 190 2.26 -23.19 5.34
N PHE A 191 1.15 -23.08 6.08
CA PHE A 191 -0.11 -22.59 5.56
C PHE A 191 0.00 -21.13 5.05
N ARG A 192 0.64 -20.24 5.82
CA ARG A 192 0.87 -18.86 5.39
C ARG A 192 1.81 -18.75 4.19
N LEU A 193 2.86 -19.57 4.14
CA LEU A 193 3.75 -19.63 2.96
C LEU A 193 2.99 -20.12 1.73
N ALA A 194 2.14 -21.12 1.87
CA ALA A 194 1.28 -21.58 0.78
C ALA A 194 0.39 -20.46 0.23
N LEU A 195 -0.27 -19.68 1.11
CA LEU A 195 -1.08 -18.53 0.69
C LEU A 195 -0.27 -17.46 -0.03
N ALA A 196 0.91 -17.12 0.50
CA ALA A 196 1.78 -16.09 -0.07
C ALA A 196 2.29 -16.47 -1.46
N MET A 197 2.61 -17.76 -1.67
CA MET A 197 3.11 -18.27 -2.95
C MET A 197 2.01 -18.60 -3.95
N ALA A 198 0.75 -18.73 -3.51
CA ALA A 198 -0.40 -19.04 -4.35
C ALA A 198 -0.94 -17.82 -5.11
N LEU A 199 -0.61 -16.61 -4.68
CA LEU A 199 -1.10 -15.37 -5.27
C LEU A 199 -0.25 -14.94 -6.45
N ASP A 200 -0.79 -14.99 -7.66
CA ASP A 200 -0.23 -14.30 -8.83
C ASP A 200 -0.42 -12.78 -8.66
N ARG A 201 0.60 -12.14 -8.09
CA ARG A 201 0.58 -10.68 -7.85
C ARG A 201 0.64 -9.89 -9.16
N GLY A 202 1.24 -10.49 -10.21
CA GLY A 202 1.22 -9.92 -11.55
C GLY A 202 -0.21 -9.84 -12.10
N ALA A 203 -0.96 -10.95 -12.09
CA ALA A 203 -2.36 -10.96 -12.52
C ALA A 203 -3.23 -10.03 -11.67
N TYR A 204 -3.03 -9.99 -10.35
CA TYR A 204 -3.69 -9.04 -9.46
C TYR A 204 -3.41 -7.59 -9.87
N ASN A 205 -2.15 -7.24 -10.14
CA ASN A 205 -1.74 -5.89 -10.52
C ASN A 205 -2.22 -5.51 -11.94
N ALA A 206 -2.28 -6.48 -12.85
CA ALA A 206 -2.77 -6.29 -14.21
C ALA A 206 -4.20 -5.69 -14.25
N THR A 207 -5.03 -5.98 -13.24
CA THR A 207 -6.38 -5.40 -13.14
C THR A 207 -6.38 -3.87 -13.09
N THR A 208 -5.25 -3.27 -12.72
CA THR A 208 -5.11 -1.81 -12.60
C THR A 208 -4.22 -1.22 -13.68
N VAL A 209 -3.07 -1.84 -13.97
CA VAL A 209 -2.04 -1.27 -14.84
C VAL A 209 -1.91 -1.98 -16.19
N GLY A 210 -2.67 -3.04 -16.40
CA GLY A 210 -2.62 -3.86 -17.61
C GLY A 210 -1.47 -4.87 -17.62
N ASP A 211 -1.55 -5.84 -18.55
CA ASP A 211 -0.61 -6.95 -18.62
C ASP A 211 0.84 -6.52 -18.87
N GLU A 212 1.06 -5.44 -19.58
CA GLU A 212 2.41 -4.97 -19.90
C GLU A 212 3.17 -4.39 -18.72
N LEU A 213 2.46 -3.74 -17.80
CA LEU A 213 3.05 -3.05 -16.66
C LEU A 213 2.88 -3.82 -15.34
N LYS A 214 2.27 -5.00 -15.40
CA LYS A 214 1.84 -5.78 -14.23
C LYS A 214 2.97 -6.14 -13.26
N LEU A 215 4.20 -6.25 -13.72
CA LEU A 215 5.36 -6.56 -12.87
C LEU A 215 6.16 -5.32 -12.45
N ASN A 216 5.99 -4.19 -13.15
CA ASN A 216 6.86 -3.02 -12.98
C ASN A 216 6.80 -2.37 -11.60
N SER A 217 5.68 -2.50 -10.89
CA SER A 217 5.48 -1.94 -9.55
C SER A 217 5.53 -2.98 -8.43
N LEU A 218 5.86 -4.24 -8.74
CA LEU A 218 5.95 -5.27 -7.72
C LEU A 218 7.24 -5.12 -6.90
N VAL A 219 7.08 -5.14 -5.61
CA VAL A 219 8.15 -5.16 -4.61
C VAL A 219 8.13 -6.51 -3.91
N ASN A 220 9.27 -7.18 -3.83
CA ASN A 220 9.36 -8.53 -3.28
C ASN A 220 9.70 -8.57 -1.78
N SER A 221 9.95 -7.42 -1.17
CA SER A 221 10.21 -7.27 0.26
C SER A 221 9.54 -6.02 0.81
N TYR A 222 9.27 -5.99 2.12
CA TYR A 222 8.64 -4.83 2.77
C TYR A 222 9.52 -3.57 2.63
N THR A 223 10.81 -3.69 2.96
CA THR A 223 11.81 -2.67 2.65
C THR A 223 12.50 -3.08 1.36
N PRO A 224 12.48 -2.25 0.31
CA PRO A 224 13.19 -2.56 -0.93
C PRO A 224 14.65 -2.90 -0.67
N GLY A 225 15.13 -3.98 -1.28
CA GLY A 225 16.43 -4.56 -0.99
C GLY A 225 17.62 -3.64 -1.22
N THR A 226 17.45 -2.60 -2.05
CA THR A 226 18.49 -1.61 -2.39
C THR A 226 18.43 -0.34 -1.55
N PHE A 227 17.42 -0.15 -0.69
CA PHE A 227 17.24 1.10 0.08
C PHE A 227 18.22 1.25 1.23
N VAL A 228 18.71 0.15 1.76
CA VAL A 228 19.63 0.15 2.91
C VAL A 228 20.87 -0.65 2.55
N THR A 229 22.03 -0.10 2.87
CA THR A 229 23.33 -0.75 2.71
C THR A 229 24.07 -0.78 4.04
N LEU A 230 24.91 -1.79 4.24
CA LEU A 230 25.75 -1.88 5.43
C LEU A 230 26.80 -0.76 5.42
N PRO A 231 26.97 0.00 6.51
CA PRO A 231 28.01 1.01 6.63
C PRO A 231 29.41 0.41 6.90
N GLU A 232 29.47 -0.81 7.43
CA GLU A 232 30.70 -1.51 7.80
C GLU A 232 30.56 -3.03 7.61
N ASP A 233 31.67 -3.76 7.68
CA ASP A 233 31.65 -5.23 7.63
C ASP A 233 30.94 -5.79 8.88
N VAL A 234 30.02 -6.72 8.67
CA VAL A 234 29.29 -7.37 9.76
C VAL A 234 29.32 -8.89 9.60
N THR A 235 29.29 -9.60 10.71
CA THR A 235 29.04 -11.04 10.73
C THR A 235 27.71 -11.30 11.38
N ILE A 236 26.82 -11.95 10.66
CA ILE A 236 25.46 -12.31 11.10
C ILE A 236 25.36 -13.83 11.18
N GLU A 237 24.73 -14.33 12.23
CA GLU A 237 24.41 -15.73 12.32
C GLU A 237 23.15 -16.05 11.53
N ILE A 238 23.30 -16.92 10.51
CA ILE A 238 22.19 -17.41 9.68
C ILE A 238 22.10 -18.92 9.92
N ASN A 239 21.01 -19.37 10.54
CA ASN A 239 20.75 -20.77 10.88
C ASN A 239 21.97 -21.45 11.58
N GLY A 240 22.53 -20.79 12.58
CA GLY A 240 23.68 -21.29 13.36
C GLY A 240 25.03 -21.18 12.64
N LYS A 241 25.08 -20.57 11.43
CA LYS A 241 26.29 -20.37 10.65
C LYS A 241 26.67 -18.89 10.59
N ALA A 242 27.86 -18.56 11.10
CA ALA A 242 28.42 -17.21 10.96
C ALA A 242 28.65 -16.88 9.46
N THR A 243 27.98 -15.85 8.97
CA THR A 243 28.06 -15.40 7.58
C THR A 243 28.53 -13.95 7.56
N GLU A 244 29.65 -13.69 6.87
CA GLU A 244 30.22 -12.35 6.75
C GLU A 244 29.61 -11.59 5.57
N PHE A 245 29.21 -10.33 5.80
CA PHE A 245 28.79 -9.39 4.77
C PHE A 245 29.68 -8.13 4.83
N LYS A 246 30.11 -7.67 3.68
CA LYS A 246 31.01 -6.51 3.56
C LYS A 246 30.24 -5.18 3.58
N ALA A 247 30.93 -4.13 4.00
CA ALA A 247 30.44 -2.76 3.82
C ALA A 247 29.95 -2.52 2.39
N GLY A 248 28.83 -1.83 2.24
CA GLY A 248 28.17 -1.60 0.94
C GLY A 248 27.25 -2.74 0.50
N THR A 249 27.16 -3.86 1.24
CA THR A 249 26.17 -4.92 0.94
C THR A 249 24.76 -4.39 1.13
N ASN A 250 23.91 -4.58 0.11
CA ASN A 250 22.50 -4.24 0.18
C ASN A 250 21.74 -5.15 1.14
N TYR A 251 20.73 -4.59 1.83
CA TYR A 251 19.83 -5.35 2.71
C TYR A 251 19.21 -6.57 2.02
N GLY A 252 18.84 -6.43 0.74
CA GLY A 252 18.27 -7.52 -0.03
C GLY A 252 19.14 -8.76 -0.12
N VAL A 253 20.46 -8.59 -0.20
CA VAL A 253 21.42 -9.73 -0.21
C VAL A 253 21.36 -10.50 1.08
N ILE A 254 21.30 -9.80 2.22
CA ILE A 254 21.26 -10.41 3.56
C ILE A 254 19.94 -11.14 3.76
N MET A 255 18.84 -10.49 3.41
CA MET A 255 17.50 -11.07 3.47
C MET A 255 17.39 -12.33 2.59
N GLN A 256 17.89 -12.28 1.35
CA GLN A 256 17.87 -13.46 0.46
C GLN A 256 18.74 -14.60 1.00
N ALA A 257 19.86 -14.28 1.61
CA ALA A 257 20.72 -15.30 2.25
C ALA A 257 20.00 -16.03 3.40
N GLN A 258 19.18 -15.32 4.19
CA GLN A 258 18.34 -15.95 5.21
C GLN A 258 17.25 -16.83 4.58
N ILE A 259 16.55 -16.34 3.58
CA ILE A 259 15.48 -17.07 2.86
C ILE A 259 16.05 -18.37 2.25
N ASP A 260 17.22 -18.28 1.60
CA ASP A 260 17.89 -19.44 0.99
C ASP A 260 18.34 -20.45 2.05
N ALA A 261 18.83 -19.99 3.22
CA ALA A 261 19.24 -20.85 4.33
C ALA A 261 18.04 -21.54 5.00
N ASP A 262 16.88 -20.91 5.01
CA ASP A 262 15.62 -21.48 5.51
C ASP A 262 15.00 -22.49 4.51
N GLY A 263 15.58 -22.63 3.31
CA GLY A 263 15.10 -23.53 2.27
C GLY A 263 13.77 -23.08 1.66
N ILE A 264 13.43 -21.81 1.77
CA ILE A 264 12.18 -21.25 1.23
C ILE A 264 12.41 -20.83 -0.21
N ALA A 265 11.57 -21.34 -1.15
CA ALA A 265 11.72 -21.11 -2.58
C ALA A 265 11.16 -19.73 -3.03
N ILE A 266 11.58 -18.66 -2.35
CA ILE A 266 11.22 -17.28 -2.67
C ILE A 266 12.45 -16.53 -3.16
N LYS A 267 12.30 -15.75 -4.23
CA LYS A 267 13.30 -14.82 -4.73
C LYS A 267 12.91 -13.39 -4.41
N ALA A 268 13.06 -13.02 -3.13
CA ALA A 268 12.72 -11.68 -2.67
C ALA A 268 13.72 -10.60 -3.14
N TYR A 269 14.94 -10.99 -3.48
CA TYR A 269 15.98 -10.11 -4.02
C TYR A 269 16.77 -10.78 -5.14
N ASN A 270 17.01 -10.01 -6.21
CA ASN A 270 17.89 -10.37 -7.31
C ASN A 270 18.75 -9.15 -7.65
N ALA A 271 20.08 -9.26 -7.45
CA ALA A 271 21.01 -8.14 -7.61
C ALA A 271 20.99 -7.53 -9.03
N GLU A 272 20.77 -8.31 -10.07
CA GLU A 272 20.73 -7.83 -11.46
C GLU A 272 19.42 -7.11 -11.77
N ALA A 273 18.29 -7.70 -11.37
CA ALA A 273 16.97 -7.14 -11.62
C ALA A 273 16.68 -5.92 -10.74
N ASP A 274 17.11 -5.95 -9.47
CA ASP A 274 16.86 -4.85 -8.51
C ASP A 274 17.82 -3.65 -8.70
N ALA A 275 18.94 -3.82 -9.42
CA ALA A 275 19.94 -2.76 -9.61
C ALA A 275 19.46 -1.58 -10.47
N GLY A 276 18.45 -1.76 -11.32
CA GLY A 276 18.01 -0.75 -12.29
C GLY A 276 16.95 0.21 -11.77
N ASN A 277 16.12 -0.19 -10.79
CA ASN A 277 14.91 0.55 -10.37
C ASN A 277 14.72 0.61 -8.85
N GLY A 278 15.78 0.51 -8.09
CA GLY A 278 15.70 0.66 -6.63
C GLY A 278 14.91 -0.42 -5.89
N SER A 279 13.92 -1.08 -6.45
CA SER A 279 13.13 -2.09 -5.74
C SER A 279 12.09 -2.84 -6.56
N SER A 280 11.59 -2.30 -7.64
CA SER A 280 10.65 -3.03 -8.50
C SER A 280 11.43 -3.71 -9.59
N ALA A 281 11.71 -4.97 -9.35
CA ALA A 281 12.60 -5.77 -10.17
C ALA A 281 11.98 -6.27 -11.48
N GLY A 282 10.74 -5.92 -11.77
CA GLY A 282 10.04 -6.42 -12.95
C GLY A 282 9.76 -7.91 -12.89
N TYR A 283 9.73 -8.52 -11.70
CA TYR A 283 9.40 -9.93 -11.49
C TYR A 283 8.58 -10.15 -10.21
N ASP A 284 7.82 -11.24 -10.18
CA ASP A 284 7.18 -11.74 -8.96
C ASP A 284 8.07 -12.82 -8.34
N GLY A 285 8.73 -12.49 -7.24
CA GLY A 285 9.62 -13.40 -6.55
C GLY A 285 8.91 -14.35 -5.56
N TRP A 286 7.58 -14.20 -5.40
CA TRP A 286 6.78 -14.98 -4.46
C TRP A 286 5.91 -16.02 -5.15
N TYR A 287 5.33 -15.72 -6.31
CA TYR A 287 4.39 -16.59 -6.98
C TYR A 287 5.07 -17.89 -7.47
N ASN A 288 4.69 -18.99 -6.85
CA ASN A 288 5.20 -20.33 -7.18
C ASN A 288 4.16 -21.38 -6.76
N VAL A 289 3.33 -21.80 -7.73
CA VAL A 289 2.22 -22.73 -7.48
C VAL A 289 2.69 -24.08 -6.96
N GLU A 290 3.77 -24.63 -7.50
CA GLU A 290 4.29 -25.94 -7.09
C GLU A 290 4.79 -25.90 -5.65
N GLU A 291 5.51 -24.85 -5.27
CA GLU A 291 5.96 -24.70 -3.89
C GLU A 291 4.79 -24.36 -2.94
N ALA A 292 3.80 -23.57 -3.40
CA ALA A 292 2.57 -23.30 -2.64
C ALA A 292 1.84 -24.59 -2.28
N LYS A 293 1.70 -25.52 -3.23
CA LYS A 293 1.09 -26.84 -3.00
C LYS A 293 1.89 -27.66 -1.99
N LYS A 294 3.22 -27.71 -2.15
CA LYS A 294 4.11 -28.43 -1.23
C LYS A 294 4.02 -27.85 0.20
N GLN A 295 4.00 -26.54 0.34
CA GLN A 295 3.83 -25.89 1.63
C GLN A 295 2.43 -26.20 2.23
N LEU A 296 1.38 -26.21 1.39
CA LEU A 296 0.05 -26.59 1.87
C LEU A 296 -0.02 -28.06 2.30
N GLU A 297 0.65 -28.96 1.60
CA GLU A 297 0.73 -30.38 2.00
C GLU A 297 1.41 -30.55 3.34
N ALA A 298 2.53 -29.84 3.57
CA ALA A 298 3.21 -29.83 4.87
C ALA A 298 2.30 -29.29 5.99
N ALA A 299 1.56 -28.20 5.71
CA ALA A 299 0.59 -27.66 6.65
C ALA A 299 -0.53 -28.68 6.97
N ILE A 300 -1.06 -29.37 5.96
CA ILE A 300 -2.09 -30.38 6.11
C ILE A 300 -1.59 -31.56 6.97
N GLU A 301 -0.37 -32.03 6.74
CA GLU A 301 0.25 -33.10 7.53
C GLU A 301 0.32 -32.70 9.01
N GLU A 302 0.85 -31.52 9.31
CA GLU A 302 0.96 -31.02 10.68
C GLU A 302 -0.39 -30.83 11.36
N LEU A 303 -1.36 -30.19 10.66
CA LEU A 303 -2.68 -29.89 11.21
C LEU A 303 -3.57 -31.13 11.31
N SER A 304 -3.36 -32.16 10.49
CA SER A 304 -4.10 -33.42 10.56
C SER A 304 -3.79 -34.21 11.85
N ALA A 305 -2.61 -34.01 12.43
CA ALA A 305 -2.26 -34.60 13.72
C ALA A 305 -3.19 -34.16 14.86
N ASP A 306 -3.75 -32.95 14.73
CA ASP A 306 -4.74 -32.39 15.66
C ASP A 306 -6.19 -32.66 15.22
N GLY A 307 -6.39 -33.52 14.21
CA GLY A 307 -7.70 -33.93 13.71
C GLY A 307 -8.34 -32.98 12.72
N MET A 308 -7.61 -31.99 12.19
CA MET A 308 -8.14 -31.07 11.17
C MET A 308 -8.11 -31.71 9.79
N VAL A 309 -9.25 -31.74 9.11
CA VAL A 309 -9.37 -32.18 7.71
C VAL A 309 -9.33 -30.95 6.80
N ILE A 310 -8.41 -30.92 5.85
CA ILE A 310 -8.31 -29.88 4.83
C ILE A 310 -8.22 -30.54 3.44
N ASP A 311 -9.30 -30.42 2.68
CA ASP A 311 -9.43 -30.88 1.31
C ASP A 311 -10.41 -29.97 0.56
N ALA A 312 -10.73 -30.28 -0.69
CA ALA A 312 -11.63 -29.46 -1.51
C ALA A 312 -13.09 -29.47 -1.01
N ASP A 313 -13.51 -30.54 -0.30
CA ASP A 313 -14.84 -30.63 0.30
C ASP A 313 -14.88 -29.95 1.68
N HIS A 314 -13.71 -29.80 2.31
CA HIS A 314 -13.55 -29.20 3.64
C HIS A 314 -12.44 -28.13 3.61
N PRO A 315 -12.58 -27.03 2.85
CA PRO A 315 -11.56 -26.02 2.73
C PRO A 315 -11.37 -25.24 4.03
N VAL A 316 -10.21 -24.59 4.16
CA VAL A 316 -10.03 -23.47 5.11
C VAL A 316 -10.64 -22.23 4.48
N LYS A 317 -11.67 -21.66 5.13
CA LYS A 317 -12.33 -20.45 4.66
C LYS A 317 -11.73 -19.21 5.31
N LEU A 318 -11.26 -18.28 4.50
CA LEU A 318 -10.66 -17.02 4.93
C LEU A 318 -11.49 -15.84 4.43
N GLU A 319 -12.05 -15.06 5.34
CA GLU A 319 -12.71 -13.81 4.96
C GLU A 319 -11.68 -12.74 4.58
N MET A 320 -11.89 -12.14 3.42
CA MET A 320 -11.11 -11.00 2.93
C MET A 320 -12.04 -9.80 2.74
N PRO A 321 -12.00 -8.81 3.65
CA PRO A 321 -12.74 -7.57 3.47
C PRO A 321 -12.10 -6.73 2.36
N TYR A 322 -12.94 -6.12 1.53
CA TYR A 322 -12.50 -5.20 0.49
C TYR A 322 -13.48 -4.05 0.29
N PHE A 323 -12.98 -2.90 -0.14
CA PHE A 323 -13.81 -1.76 -0.50
C PHE A 323 -14.52 -2.02 -1.82
N ASP A 324 -15.85 -1.93 -1.85
CA ASP A 324 -16.66 -2.11 -3.06
C ASP A 324 -17.09 -0.77 -3.71
N ILE A 325 -16.33 0.28 -3.45
CA ILE A 325 -16.58 1.64 -3.95
C ILE A 325 -16.34 1.81 -5.45
N SER A 326 -15.64 0.88 -6.09
CA SER A 326 -15.45 0.89 -7.54
C SER A 326 -15.24 -0.52 -8.09
N GLU A 327 -15.48 -0.67 -9.40
CA GLU A 327 -15.25 -1.90 -10.14
C GLU A 327 -13.78 -2.37 -10.06
N VAL A 328 -12.83 -1.45 -9.99
CA VAL A 328 -11.40 -1.77 -9.85
C VAL A 328 -11.12 -2.57 -8.58
N TYR A 329 -11.67 -2.15 -7.45
CA TYR A 329 -11.48 -2.87 -6.18
C TYR A 329 -12.16 -4.25 -6.20
N THR A 330 -13.35 -4.33 -6.81
CA THR A 330 -14.06 -5.60 -6.97
C THR A 330 -13.26 -6.57 -7.87
N ASN A 331 -12.71 -6.08 -8.97
CA ASN A 331 -11.89 -6.90 -9.87
C ASN A 331 -10.60 -7.37 -9.20
N ARG A 332 -9.94 -6.53 -8.42
CA ARG A 332 -8.78 -6.90 -7.60
C ARG A 332 -9.11 -8.00 -6.59
N ALA A 333 -10.21 -7.85 -5.85
CA ALA A 333 -10.64 -8.84 -4.87
C ALA A 333 -10.93 -10.20 -5.53
N ASN A 334 -11.60 -10.19 -6.69
CA ASN A 334 -11.86 -11.40 -7.46
C ASN A 334 -10.57 -12.03 -8.01
N ALA A 335 -9.61 -11.24 -8.51
CA ALA A 335 -8.34 -11.75 -8.99
C ALA A 335 -7.55 -12.43 -7.85
N PHE A 336 -7.53 -11.84 -6.66
CA PHE A 336 -6.93 -12.45 -5.48
C PHE A 336 -7.58 -13.81 -5.17
N LYS A 337 -8.92 -13.83 -5.03
CA LYS A 337 -9.70 -15.05 -4.75
C LYS A 337 -9.40 -16.14 -5.78
N GLN A 338 -9.54 -15.84 -7.05
CA GLN A 338 -9.36 -16.81 -8.14
C GLN A 338 -7.94 -17.37 -8.17
N SER A 339 -6.92 -16.52 -7.99
CA SER A 339 -5.53 -16.96 -8.00
C SER A 339 -5.23 -17.93 -6.86
N VAL A 340 -5.60 -17.58 -5.62
CA VAL A 340 -5.33 -18.40 -4.44
C VAL A 340 -6.09 -19.73 -4.51
N GLU A 341 -7.38 -19.69 -4.81
CA GLU A 341 -8.23 -20.89 -4.85
C GLU A 341 -7.79 -21.87 -5.96
N ALA A 342 -7.45 -21.36 -7.14
CA ALA A 342 -6.95 -22.19 -8.23
C ALA A 342 -5.58 -22.79 -7.91
N SER A 343 -4.66 -22.00 -7.36
CA SER A 343 -3.31 -22.46 -7.02
C SER A 343 -3.33 -23.53 -5.92
N LEU A 344 -4.29 -23.46 -4.98
CA LEU A 344 -4.41 -24.38 -3.86
C LEU A 344 -5.53 -25.43 -4.04
N GLU A 345 -5.99 -25.62 -5.29
CA GLU A 345 -6.91 -26.69 -5.69
C GLU A 345 -8.21 -26.72 -4.86
N GLY A 346 -8.73 -25.58 -4.47
CA GLY A 346 -9.93 -25.43 -3.68
C GLY A 346 -9.82 -25.86 -2.20
N LYS A 347 -8.63 -26.21 -1.72
CA LYS A 347 -8.40 -26.52 -0.29
C LYS A 347 -8.41 -25.28 0.61
N VAL A 348 -8.38 -24.10 0.00
CA VAL A 348 -8.59 -22.80 0.63
C VAL A 348 -9.69 -22.07 -0.14
N GLU A 349 -10.63 -21.48 0.58
CA GLU A 349 -11.70 -20.65 0.03
C GLU A 349 -11.56 -19.21 0.55
N ILE A 350 -11.49 -18.26 -0.37
CA ILE A 350 -11.48 -16.82 -0.03
C ILE A 350 -12.91 -16.30 -0.07
N VAL A 351 -13.45 -15.98 1.08
CA VAL A 351 -14.79 -15.40 1.24
C VAL A 351 -14.68 -13.87 1.16
N LEU A 352 -15.11 -13.31 0.05
CA LEU A 352 -15.05 -11.85 -0.15
C LEU A 352 -16.15 -11.16 0.68
N VAL A 353 -15.73 -10.20 1.53
CA VAL A 353 -16.64 -9.42 2.37
C VAL A 353 -16.61 -7.96 1.90
N LYS A 354 -17.76 -7.49 1.40
CA LYS A 354 -17.89 -6.09 0.99
C LYS A 354 -17.91 -5.18 2.22
N THR A 355 -17.06 -4.16 2.19
CA THR A 355 -17.06 -3.09 3.18
C THR A 355 -17.31 -1.79 2.45
N GLY A 356 -18.29 -0.99 2.89
CA GLY A 356 -18.47 0.34 2.33
C GLY A 356 -17.19 1.16 2.50
N GLY A 357 -16.88 1.99 1.52
CA GLY A 357 -15.73 2.89 1.61
C GLY A 357 -16.04 4.07 2.53
N SER A 358 -15.57 4.06 3.74
CA SER A 358 -15.51 5.24 4.60
C SER A 358 -14.19 5.29 5.33
#